data_153fa3cfec14ad257a27b445989844a5
#
_entry.id   153fa3cfec14ad257a27b445989844a5
#
_cell.length_a   1.000
_cell.length_b   1.000
_cell.length_c   1.000
_cell.angle_alpha   90.00
_cell.angle_beta   90.00
_cell.angle_gamma   90.00
#
_symmetry.space_group_name_H-M   'P 1'
#
loop_
_entity.id
_entity.type
_entity.pdbx_description
1 polymer ?
#
loop_
_entity_poly.entity_id
_entity_poly.type
_entity_poly.pdbx_seq_one_letter_code
_entity_poly.pdbx_strand_id
1 'polypeptide(L)'
;MEKSGLELDSRVARTIFGFVVIIDTQSNESYIMGLDRKPKSVPSYSTDTETAQQIVDLMQKHDFSLSVKNKLINGTPTWMACFSREDGRPYLASYGDSLPAAICAAGLAAIKGENSTKPLK
;
A
#
# COMPACT_ATOMS: atom_id res chain seq x y z
N MET A 1 14.09 -1.97 -2.68
CA MET A 1 13.26 -0.77 -2.46
C MET A 1 12.08 -0.80 -3.42
N GLU A 2 10.87 -0.64 -2.89
CA GLU A 2 9.68 -0.59 -3.73
C GLU A 2 9.63 0.71 -4.53
N LYS A 3 9.28 0.57 -5.79
CA LYS A 3 9.09 1.73 -6.67
C LYS A 3 7.61 2.08 -6.75
N SER A 4 7.32 3.37 -6.69
CA SER A 4 5.97 3.87 -6.91
C SER A 4 5.52 3.58 -8.34
N GLY A 5 4.23 3.46 -8.55
CA GLY A 5 3.65 3.29 -9.87
C GLY A 5 2.41 2.43 -9.85
N LEU A 6 1.89 2.19 -11.05
CA LEU A 6 0.61 1.50 -11.24
C LEU A 6 0.62 0.07 -10.73
N GLU A 7 1.74 -0.65 -10.87
CA GLU A 7 1.83 -2.02 -10.37
C GLU A 7 1.65 -2.07 -8.86
N LEU A 8 2.35 -1.19 -8.13
CA LEU A 8 2.22 -1.12 -6.67
C LEU A 8 0.82 -0.68 -6.28
N ASP A 9 0.27 0.33 -6.95
CA ASP A 9 -1.08 0.82 -6.71
C ASP A 9 -2.11 -0.30 -6.89
N SER A 10 -1.98 -1.10 -7.94
CA SER A 10 -2.88 -2.22 -8.22
C SER A 10 -2.80 -3.31 -7.17
N ARG A 11 -1.60 -3.61 -6.68
CA ARG A 11 -1.39 -4.58 -5.59
C ARG A 11 -2.07 -4.10 -4.31
N VAL A 12 -1.96 -2.82 -3.99
CA VAL A 12 -2.61 -2.21 -2.82
C VAL A 12 -4.13 -2.31 -2.97
N ALA A 13 -4.67 -1.91 -4.12
CA ALA A 13 -6.11 -1.95 -4.36
C ALA A 13 -6.66 -3.36 -4.17
N ARG A 14 -5.97 -4.37 -4.69
CA ARG A 14 -6.41 -5.76 -4.62
C ARG A 14 -6.20 -6.36 -3.23
N THR A 15 -5.01 -6.18 -2.67
CA THR A 15 -4.59 -6.90 -1.45
C THR A 15 -5.09 -6.23 -0.18
N ILE A 16 -5.02 -4.91 -0.10
CA ILE A 16 -5.41 -4.18 1.11
C ILE A 16 -6.89 -3.82 1.10
N PHE A 17 -7.39 -3.32 -0.02
CA PHE A 17 -8.78 -2.83 -0.11
C PHE A 17 -9.76 -3.86 -0.70
N GLY A 18 -9.26 -4.92 -1.30
CA GLY A 18 -10.12 -5.97 -1.83
C GLY A 18 -10.85 -5.63 -3.11
N PHE A 19 -10.38 -4.62 -3.84
CA PHE A 19 -11.00 -4.27 -5.11
C PHE A 19 -10.64 -5.30 -6.18
N VAL A 20 -11.58 -5.52 -7.10
CA VAL A 20 -11.30 -6.29 -8.31
C VAL A 20 -10.53 -5.39 -9.27
N VAL A 21 -9.33 -5.81 -9.66
CA VAL A 21 -8.49 -5.06 -10.59
C VAL A 21 -8.60 -5.71 -11.97
N ILE A 22 -8.95 -4.90 -12.97
CA ILE A 22 -9.07 -5.33 -14.36
C ILE A 22 -7.95 -4.68 -15.14
N ILE A 23 -7.20 -5.49 -15.88
CA ILE A 23 -6.11 -5.02 -16.72
C ILE A 23 -6.56 -5.09 -18.17
N ASP A 24 -6.54 -3.93 -18.86
CA ASP A 24 -6.80 -3.87 -20.30
C ASP A 24 -5.47 -4.03 -21.02
N THR A 25 -5.30 -5.19 -21.65
CA THR A 25 -4.04 -5.51 -22.32
C THR A 25 -3.81 -4.69 -23.60
N GLN A 26 -4.87 -4.14 -24.18
CA GLN A 26 -4.75 -3.32 -25.39
C GLN A 26 -4.28 -1.90 -25.07
N SER A 27 -4.87 -1.27 -24.05
CA SER A 27 -4.50 0.09 -23.65
C SER A 27 -3.40 0.12 -22.59
N ASN A 28 -3.06 -1.04 -22.01
CA ASN A 28 -2.13 -1.18 -20.89
C ASN A 28 -2.57 -0.37 -19.66
N GLU A 29 -3.87 -0.22 -19.48
CA GLU A 29 -4.45 0.49 -18.35
C GLU A 29 -5.05 -0.50 -17.36
N SER A 30 -5.10 -0.09 -16.08
CA SER A 30 -5.72 -0.88 -15.03
C SER A 30 -6.86 -0.09 -14.41
N TYR A 31 -7.92 -0.79 -14.07
CA TYR A 31 -9.12 -0.21 -13.48
C TYR A 31 -9.54 -1.02 -12.27
N ILE A 32 -10.19 -0.36 -11.30
CA ILE A 32 -10.89 -1.06 -10.23
C ILE A 32 -12.39 -1.03 -10.51
N MET A 33 -13.07 -2.08 -10.10
CA MET A 33 -14.52 -2.18 -10.23
C MET A 33 -15.15 -1.85 -8.88
N GLY A 34 -15.94 -0.77 -8.83
CA GLY A 34 -16.66 -0.39 -7.62
C GLY A 34 -17.93 -1.21 -7.42
N LEU A 35 -18.62 -0.96 -6.31
CA LEU A 35 -19.89 -1.63 -6.00
C LEU A 35 -20.97 -1.30 -7.02
N ASP A 36 -20.87 -0.16 -7.68
CA ASP A 36 -21.78 0.26 -8.74
C ASP A 36 -21.48 -0.42 -10.09
N ARG A 37 -20.49 -1.33 -10.13
CA ARG A 37 -20.04 -2.05 -11.32
C ARG A 37 -19.52 -1.13 -12.42
N LYS A 38 -19.09 0.08 -12.07
CA LYS A 38 -18.48 1.01 -13.01
C LYS A 38 -16.96 0.98 -12.85
N PRO A 39 -16.22 0.90 -13.95
CA PRO A 39 -14.76 0.93 -13.85
C PRO A 39 -14.27 2.32 -13.42
N LYS A 40 -13.27 2.33 -12.56
CA LYS A 40 -12.63 3.55 -12.08
C LYS A 40 -11.12 3.38 -12.16
N SER A 41 -10.42 4.48 -12.33
CA SER A 41 -8.96 4.43 -12.30
C SER A 41 -8.46 3.92 -10.96
N VAL A 42 -7.37 3.16 -10.97
CA VAL A 42 -6.73 2.70 -9.73
C VAL A 42 -6.20 3.95 -9.00
N PRO A 43 -6.55 4.13 -7.72
CA PRO A 43 -6.05 5.29 -6.97
C PRO A 43 -4.53 5.30 -6.89
N SER A 44 -3.95 6.49 -6.85
CA SER A 44 -2.49 6.70 -6.88
C SER A 44 -1.89 6.54 -5.49
N TYR A 45 -2.05 5.36 -4.88
CA TYR A 45 -1.61 5.11 -3.50
C TYR A 45 -0.11 5.32 -3.32
N SER A 46 0.70 4.96 -4.31
CA SER A 46 2.16 4.98 -4.17
C SER A 46 2.80 6.32 -4.57
N THR A 47 2.04 7.24 -5.15
CA THR A 47 2.58 8.52 -5.62
C THR A 47 1.92 9.72 -4.98
N ASP A 48 0.77 9.56 -4.33
CA ASP A 48 0.04 10.64 -3.69
C ASP A 48 -0.11 10.35 -2.19
N THR A 49 0.47 11.22 -1.36
CA THR A 49 0.45 11.04 0.09
C THR A 49 -0.97 11.06 0.66
N GLU A 50 -1.84 11.93 0.13
CA GLU A 50 -3.24 11.96 0.59
C GLU A 50 -3.96 10.64 0.30
N THR A 51 -3.72 10.07 -0.88
CA THR A 51 -4.30 8.79 -1.25
C THR A 51 -3.72 7.65 -0.38
N ALA A 52 -2.41 7.68 -0.10
CA ALA A 52 -1.78 6.71 0.78
C ALA A 52 -2.32 6.79 2.21
N GLN A 53 -2.81 7.95 2.65
CA GLN A 53 -3.40 8.10 3.98
C GLN A 53 -4.61 7.18 4.15
N GLN A 54 -5.30 6.82 3.08
CA GLN A 54 -6.41 5.85 3.14
C GLN A 54 -5.93 4.49 3.64
N ILE A 55 -4.71 4.10 3.29
CA ILE A 55 -4.10 2.85 3.79
C ILE A 55 -3.89 2.97 5.30
N VAL A 56 -3.31 4.07 5.75
CA VAL A 56 -3.04 4.31 7.17
C VAL A 56 -4.34 4.28 7.97
N ASP A 57 -5.37 4.98 7.47
CA ASP A 57 -6.67 5.04 8.15
C ASP A 57 -7.30 3.66 8.28
N LEU A 58 -7.26 2.86 7.21
CA LEU A 58 -7.80 1.49 7.24
C LEU A 58 -7.00 0.60 8.20
N MET A 59 -5.67 0.70 8.16
CA MET A 59 -4.82 -0.10 9.05
C MET A 59 -5.06 0.28 10.52
N GLN A 60 -5.25 1.57 10.83
CA GLN A 60 -5.54 2.01 12.19
C GLN A 60 -6.87 1.46 12.71
N LYS A 61 -7.86 1.30 11.84
CA LYS A 61 -9.13 0.67 12.22
C LYS A 61 -8.95 -0.80 12.62
N HIS A 62 -7.87 -1.43 12.20
CA HIS A 62 -7.54 -2.82 12.53
C HIS A 62 -6.40 -2.92 13.53
N ASP A 63 -6.20 -1.86 14.33
CA ASP A 63 -5.27 -1.82 15.46
C ASP A 63 -3.80 -1.86 15.07
N PHE A 64 -3.47 -1.33 13.89
CA PHE A 64 -2.09 -1.12 13.48
C PHE A 64 -1.66 0.31 13.73
N SER A 65 -0.38 0.50 14.05
CA SER A 65 0.26 1.81 14.16
C SER A 65 1.35 1.93 13.12
N LEU A 66 1.52 3.11 12.55
CA LEU A 66 2.52 3.38 11.53
C LEU A 66 3.73 4.11 12.13
N SER A 67 4.94 3.63 11.82
CA SER A 67 6.20 4.32 12.06
C SER A 67 6.87 4.60 10.74
N VAL A 68 7.37 5.82 10.55
CA VAL A 68 8.08 6.20 9.34
C VAL A 68 9.40 6.87 9.69
N LYS A 69 10.43 6.64 8.86
CA LYS A 69 11.73 7.28 8.99
C LYS A 69 12.27 7.59 7.61
N ASN A 70 13.02 8.68 7.52
CA ASN A 70 13.77 9.02 6.33
C ASN A 70 15.23 8.68 6.61
N LYS A 71 15.84 7.85 5.76
CA LYS A 71 17.22 7.40 5.90
C LYS A 71 18.00 7.61 4.62
N LEU A 72 19.31 7.78 4.76
CA LEU A 72 20.24 7.70 3.63
C LEU A 72 20.73 6.25 3.53
N ILE A 73 20.47 5.63 2.39
CA ILE A 73 20.98 4.29 2.08
C ILE A 73 21.87 4.42 0.86
N ASN A 74 23.16 4.13 1.05
CA ASN A 74 24.17 4.32 0.01
C ASN A 74 24.13 5.73 -0.60
N GLY A 75 23.90 6.75 0.25
CA GLY A 75 23.85 8.13 -0.19
C GLY A 75 22.53 8.56 -0.81
N THR A 76 21.56 7.66 -0.92
CA THR A 76 20.25 7.96 -1.51
C THR A 76 19.19 8.14 -0.43
N PRO A 77 18.47 9.28 -0.40
CA PRO A 77 17.36 9.44 0.53
C PRO A 77 16.29 8.37 0.28
N THR A 78 15.91 7.68 1.35
CA THR A 78 14.97 6.56 1.27
C THR A 78 13.99 6.65 2.42
N TRP A 79 12.73 6.42 2.15
CA TRP A 79 11.70 6.35 3.18
C TRP A 79 11.54 4.92 3.66
N MET A 80 11.46 4.78 4.99
CA MET A 80 11.18 3.49 5.64
C MET A 80 9.83 3.62 6.36
N ALA A 81 8.97 2.63 6.19
CA ALA A 81 7.70 2.55 6.89
C ALA A 81 7.55 1.17 7.51
N CYS A 82 6.87 1.12 8.65
CA CYS A 82 6.60 -0.13 9.35
C CYS A 82 5.27 -0.01 10.08
N PHE A 83 4.39 -0.98 9.88
CA PHE A 83 3.20 -1.12 10.70
C PHE A 83 3.47 -2.07 11.87
N SER A 84 2.92 -1.74 13.02
CA SER A 84 3.04 -2.56 14.24
C SER A 84 1.66 -2.78 14.81
N ARG A 85 1.46 -3.95 15.41
CA ARG A 85 0.25 -4.24 16.17
C ARG A 85 0.22 -3.45 17.48
N GLU A 86 -0.96 -3.31 18.05
CA GLU A 86 -1.18 -2.64 19.34
C GLU A 86 -0.34 -3.23 20.46
N ASP A 87 -0.04 -4.53 20.40
CA ASP A 87 0.81 -5.21 21.39
C ASP A 87 2.32 -4.92 21.19
N GLY A 88 2.65 -4.05 20.23
CA GLY A 88 4.02 -3.66 19.97
C GLY A 88 4.80 -4.55 19.03
N ARG A 89 4.18 -5.61 18.48
CA ARG A 89 4.86 -6.48 17.52
C ARG A 89 4.99 -5.79 16.17
N PRO A 90 6.21 -5.50 15.72
CA PRO A 90 6.39 -4.89 14.39
C PRO A 90 6.31 -5.93 13.29
N TYR A 91 5.82 -5.52 12.14
CA TYR A 91 5.97 -6.27 10.92
C TYR A 91 7.21 -5.83 10.19
N LEU A 92 7.50 -6.46 9.07
CA LEU A 92 8.71 -6.16 8.31
C LEU A 92 8.71 -4.69 7.88
N ALA A 93 9.80 -3.98 8.20
CA ALA A 93 9.99 -2.63 7.72
C ALA A 93 10.20 -2.65 6.21
N SER A 94 9.57 -1.71 5.52
CA SER A 94 9.60 -1.63 4.07
C SER A 94 10.19 -0.29 3.63
N TYR A 95 10.91 -0.31 2.53
CA TYR A 95 11.59 0.86 1.99
C TYR A 95 10.94 1.24 0.66
N GLY A 96 10.77 2.54 0.43
CA GLY A 96 10.21 3.05 -0.80
C GLY A 96 10.98 4.25 -1.32
N ASP A 97 10.82 4.54 -2.62
CA ASP A 97 11.43 5.70 -3.25
C ASP A 97 10.75 7.00 -2.83
N SER A 98 9.61 6.91 -2.18
CA SER A 98 8.84 8.04 -1.65
C SER A 98 8.09 7.58 -0.40
N LEU A 99 7.58 8.54 0.38
CA LEU A 99 6.76 8.22 1.56
C LEU A 99 5.51 7.40 1.20
N PRO A 100 4.70 7.80 0.21
CA PRO A 100 3.53 6.97 -0.13
C PRO A 100 3.92 5.57 -0.61
N ALA A 101 5.01 5.41 -1.37
CA ALA A 101 5.46 4.09 -1.79
C ALA A 101 5.87 3.22 -0.58
N ALA A 102 6.57 3.80 0.40
CA ALA A 102 6.96 3.10 1.61
C ALA A 102 5.73 2.66 2.41
N ILE A 103 4.71 3.52 2.52
CA ILE A 103 3.47 3.18 3.20
C ILE A 103 2.76 2.01 2.50
N CYS A 104 2.69 2.04 1.17
CA CYS A 104 2.11 0.94 0.39
C CYS A 104 2.83 -0.38 0.67
N ALA A 105 4.15 -0.38 0.60
CA ALA A 105 4.95 -1.57 0.81
C ALA A 105 4.78 -2.09 2.24
N ALA A 106 4.76 -1.20 3.23
CA ALA A 106 4.56 -1.58 4.63
C ALA A 106 3.18 -2.19 4.87
N GLY A 107 2.14 -1.62 4.24
CA GLY A 107 0.78 -2.18 4.34
C GLY A 107 0.71 -3.59 3.77
N LEU A 108 1.30 -3.80 2.60
CA LEU A 108 1.35 -5.12 1.98
C LEU A 108 2.14 -6.12 2.84
N ALA A 109 3.26 -5.68 3.43
CA ALA A 109 4.07 -6.53 4.30
C ALA A 109 3.29 -6.93 5.58
N ALA A 110 2.52 -6.01 6.15
CA ALA A 110 1.72 -6.29 7.34
C ALA A 110 0.61 -7.31 7.03
N ILE A 111 -0.07 -7.17 5.90
CA ILE A 111 -1.10 -8.13 5.48
C ILE A 111 -0.50 -9.51 5.27
N LYS A 112 0.65 -9.60 4.62
CA LYS A 112 1.37 -10.85 4.41
C LYS A 112 1.81 -11.45 5.74
N GLY A 113 2.26 -10.62 6.69
CA GLY A 113 2.68 -11.06 8.01
C GLY A 113 1.55 -11.61 8.85
N GLU A 114 0.32 -11.14 8.63
CA GLU A 114 -0.87 -11.71 9.27
C GLU A 114 -1.29 -13.04 8.64
N ASN A 115 -0.59 -13.47 7.59
CA ASN A 115 -0.90 -14.68 6.85
C ASN A 115 -2.35 -14.69 6.36
N SER A 116 -2.86 -13.52 6.00
CA SER A 116 -4.23 -13.33 5.54
C SER A 116 -4.28 -13.27 4.03
N THR A 117 -5.19 -14.03 3.43
CA THR A 117 -5.49 -13.94 2.00
C THR A 117 -6.69 -13.02 1.75
N LYS A 118 -7.31 -12.53 2.82
CA LYS A 118 -8.47 -11.66 2.71
C LYS A 118 -8.06 -10.21 2.91
N PRO A 119 -8.62 -9.27 2.12
CA PRO A 119 -8.37 -7.85 2.35
C PRO A 119 -8.99 -7.39 3.68
N LEU A 120 -8.48 -6.29 4.21
CA LEU A 120 -8.98 -5.71 5.46
C LEU A 120 -10.37 -5.08 5.30
N LYS A 121 -10.70 -4.69 4.08
CA LYS A 121 -11.96 -4.02 3.81
C LYS A 121 -12.96 -4.95 3.15
#